data_afb8017d7ddd257b526a51a11faa81ed
#
_entry.id   afb8017d7ddd257b526a51a11faa81ed
#
_cell.length_a   1.000
_cell.length_b   1.000
_cell.length_c   1.000
_cell.angle_alpha   90.00
_cell.angle_beta   90.00
_cell.angle_gamma   90.00
#
_symmetry.space_group_name_H-M   'P 1'
#
loop_
_entity.id
_entity.type
_entity.pdbx_description
1 polymer ?
#
loop_
_entity_poly.entity_id
_entity_poly.type
_entity_poly.pdbx_seq_one_letter_code
_entity_poly.pdbx_strand_id
1 'polypeptide(L)'
;MVLTIALLLFFQLAGTAIVTVTGLPIPGPVMGMLLFLFALMVKDNLLQQTLPVVNVLLAHFSLLFVPAGVGIMQHGARLAAEWLPIAASIVISTLLSMAATAITVRIVMKVMKIQG
;
A
#
# COMPACT_ATOMS: atom_id res chain seq x y z
N MET A 1 18.52 -7.62 7.35
CA MET A 1 17.09 -7.84 7.64
C MET A 1 16.57 -6.99 8.79
N VAL A 2 17.14 -7.09 9.97
CA VAL A 2 16.67 -6.31 11.16
C VAL A 2 16.67 -4.81 10.89
N LEU A 3 17.73 -4.27 10.30
CA LEU A 3 17.84 -2.86 9.97
C LEU A 3 16.73 -2.39 9.01
N THR A 4 16.43 -3.19 8.00
CA THR A 4 15.37 -2.85 7.02
C THR A 4 14.00 -2.85 7.64
N ILE A 5 13.70 -3.83 8.49
CA ILE A 5 12.43 -3.87 9.25
C ILE A 5 12.34 -2.66 10.19
N ALA A 6 13.42 -2.33 10.88
CA ALA A 6 13.47 -1.15 11.74
C ALA A 6 13.25 0.15 10.95
N LEU A 7 13.81 0.27 9.75
CA LEU A 7 13.57 1.41 8.86
C LEU A 7 12.11 1.49 8.43
N LEU A 8 11.50 0.38 8.02
CA LEU A 8 10.09 0.35 7.64
C LEU A 8 9.19 0.80 8.80
N LEU A 9 9.44 0.28 9.99
CA LEU A 9 8.70 0.68 11.20
C LEU A 9 8.92 2.16 11.56
N PHE A 10 10.16 2.64 11.41
CA PHE A 10 10.48 4.04 11.63
C PHE A 10 9.70 4.96 10.68
N PHE A 11 9.68 4.66 9.38
CA PHE A 11 8.94 5.44 8.40
C PHE A 11 7.42 5.35 8.63
N GLN A 12 6.91 4.20 9.03
CA GLN A 12 5.50 4.04 9.40
C GLN A 12 5.14 4.91 10.61
N LEU A 13 5.99 4.91 11.64
CA LEU A 13 5.78 5.73 12.82
C LEU A 13 5.86 7.23 12.51
N ALA A 14 6.85 7.62 11.72
CA ALA A 14 7.00 9.00 11.25
C ALA A 14 5.79 9.46 10.43
N GLY A 15 5.31 8.62 9.53
CA GLY A 15 4.10 8.88 8.74
C GLY A 15 2.86 9.06 9.61
N THR A 16 2.68 8.19 10.60
CA THR A 16 1.57 8.28 11.55
C THR A 16 1.67 9.57 12.39
N ALA A 17 2.85 9.91 12.87
CA ALA A 17 3.07 11.16 13.62
C ALA A 17 2.73 12.40 12.79
N ILE A 18 3.18 12.46 11.54
CA ILE A 18 2.89 13.57 10.62
C ILE A 18 1.39 13.72 10.38
N VAL A 19 0.70 12.63 10.08
CA VAL A 19 -0.74 12.63 9.84
C VAL A 19 -1.50 13.07 11.09
N THR A 20 -1.09 12.61 12.27
CA THR A 20 -1.72 12.97 13.53
C THR A 20 -1.55 14.47 13.85
N VAL A 21 -0.35 15.01 13.61
CA VAL A 21 -0.06 16.43 13.89
C VAL A 21 -0.71 17.36 12.87
N THR A 22 -0.74 16.97 11.59
CA THR A 22 -1.29 17.81 10.51
C THR A 22 -2.79 17.66 10.32
N GLY A 23 -3.41 16.60 10.88
CA GLY A 23 -4.83 16.31 10.70
C GLY A 23 -5.22 15.92 9.28
N LEU A 24 -4.28 15.41 8.48
CA LEU A 24 -4.55 15.00 7.10
C LEU A 24 -5.49 13.78 7.08
N PRO A 25 -6.47 13.73 6.15
CA PRO A 25 -7.38 12.60 6.01
C PRO A 25 -6.74 11.42 5.25
N ILE A 26 -5.52 11.05 5.64
CA ILE A 26 -4.73 9.99 5.02
C ILE A 26 -4.32 9.01 6.13
N PRO A 27 -4.39 7.69 5.90
CA PRO A 27 -3.86 6.73 6.87
C PRO A 27 -2.37 6.91 7.11
N GLY A 28 -1.94 6.89 8.37
CA GLY A 28 -0.53 7.04 8.76
C GLY A 28 0.44 6.13 8.02
N PRO A 29 0.14 4.82 7.88
CA PRO A 29 0.97 3.90 7.10
C PRO A 29 1.16 4.29 5.64
N VAL A 30 0.16 4.90 5.00
CA VAL A 30 0.26 5.40 3.60
C VAL A 30 1.24 6.56 3.52
N MET A 31 1.17 7.50 4.46
CA MET A 31 2.15 8.58 4.57
C MET A 31 3.57 8.03 4.79
N GLY A 32 3.70 7.03 5.65
CA GLY A 32 4.98 6.33 5.90
C GLY A 32 5.55 5.70 4.63
N MET A 33 4.71 5.05 3.81
CA MET A 33 5.13 4.50 2.52
C MET A 33 5.60 5.58 1.54
N LEU A 34 4.93 6.72 1.48
CA LEU A 34 5.34 7.84 0.62
C LEU A 34 6.69 8.41 1.05
N LEU A 35 6.90 8.58 2.35
CA LEU A 35 8.18 9.03 2.90
C LEU A 35 9.30 8.02 2.60
N PHE A 36 9.02 6.74 2.74
CA PHE A 36 9.98 5.68 2.44
C PHE A 36 10.31 5.62 0.96
N LEU A 37 9.31 5.74 0.08
CA LEU A 37 9.51 5.83 -1.36
C LEU A 37 10.42 7.01 -1.72
N PHE A 38 10.18 8.18 -1.13
CA PHE A 38 11.00 9.36 -1.34
C PHE A 38 12.45 9.13 -0.87
N ALA A 39 12.64 8.50 0.29
CA ALA A 39 13.95 8.15 0.80
C ALA A 39 14.70 7.18 -0.14
N LEU A 40 13.99 6.20 -0.73
CA LEU A 40 14.55 5.27 -1.71
C LEU A 40 14.98 5.97 -3.00
N MET A 41 14.24 6.99 -3.45
CA MET A 41 14.59 7.76 -4.64
C MET A 41 15.84 8.62 -4.44
N VAL A 42 16.10 9.04 -3.19
CA VAL A 42 17.26 9.90 -2.87
C VAL A 42 18.52 9.09 -2.55
N LYS A 43 18.35 7.86 -2.05
CA LYS A 43 19.46 7.00 -1.61
C LYS A 43 19.43 5.64 -2.29
N ASP A 44 20.17 5.47 -3.37
CA ASP A 44 20.27 4.20 -4.11
C ASP A 44 20.75 3.03 -3.23
N ASN A 45 21.65 3.30 -2.27
CA ASN A 45 22.15 2.29 -1.35
C ASN A 45 21.04 1.72 -0.45
N LEU A 46 20.03 2.52 -0.12
CA LEU A 46 18.90 2.10 0.70
C LEU A 46 18.03 1.09 -0.06
N LEU A 47 17.85 1.28 -1.35
CA LEU A 47 17.13 0.36 -2.22
C LEU A 47 17.77 -1.03 -2.22
N GLN A 48 19.08 -1.10 -2.42
CA GLN A 48 19.84 -2.35 -2.44
C GLN A 48 19.71 -3.14 -1.13
N GLN A 49 19.73 -2.45 -0.01
CA GLN A 49 19.59 -3.05 1.32
C GLN A 49 18.16 -3.53 1.61
N THR A 50 17.17 -2.89 1.01
CA THR A 50 15.74 -3.15 1.25
C THR A 50 15.20 -4.29 0.38
N LEU A 51 15.72 -4.46 -0.84
CA LEU A 51 15.26 -5.47 -1.80
C LEU A 51 15.12 -6.89 -1.24
N PRO A 52 16.10 -7.44 -0.48
CA PRO A 52 15.98 -8.80 0.04
C PRO A 52 14.78 -8.98 0.97
N VAL A 53 14.51 -7.98 1.83
CA VAL A 53 13.38 -8.03 2.76
C VAL A 53 12.06 -7.86 2.03
N VAL A 54 12.00 -6.95 1.07
CA VAL A 54 10.82 -6.75 0.23
C VAL A 54 10.46 -8.03 -0.53
N ASN A 55 11.44 -8.71 -1.10
CA ASN A 55 11.21 -9.96 -1.81
C ASN A 55 10.66 -11.06 -0.88
N VAL A 56 11.15 -11.17 0.34
CA VAL A 56 10.62 -12.10 1.34
C VAL A 56 9.18 -11.73 1.72
N LEU A 57 8.90 -10.45 1.95
CA LEU A 57 7.54 -9.99 2.26
C LEU A 57 6.57 -10.27 1.10
N LEU A 58 6.98 -9.99 -0.13
CA LEU A 58 6.15 -10.23 -1.31
C LEU A 58 5.93 -11.73 -1.56
N ALA A 59 6.95 -12.57 -1.35
CA ALA A 59 6.82 -14.01 -1.47
C ALA A 59 5.82 -14.62 -0.46
N HIS A 60 5.71 -14.01 0.71
CA HIS A 60 4.79 -14.43 1.77
C HIS A 60 3.56 -13.52 1.90
N PHE A 61 3.29 -12.69 0.90
CA PHE A 61 2.22 -11.69 0.95
C PHE A 61 0.84 -12.31 1.19
N SER A 62 0.59 -13.51 0.65
CA SER A 62 -0.65 -14.25 0.89
C SER A 62 -0.91 -14.55 2.37
N LEU A 63 0.14 -14.77 3.16
CA LEU A 63 0.01 -15.00 4.60
C LEU A 63 -0.47 -13.75 5.36
N LEU A 64 -0.23 -12.55 4.83
CA LEU A 64 -0.72 -11.31 5.41
C LEU A 64 -2.23 -11.12 5.26
N PHE A 65 -2.87 -11.86 4.34
CA PHE A 65 -4.32 -11.84 4.18
C PHE A 65 -5.05 -12.64 5.27
N VAL A 66 -4.39 -13.59 5.94
CA VAL A 66 -5.01 -14.41 6.98
C VAL A 66 -5.54 -13.57 8.15
N PRO A 67 -4.76 -12.67 8.77
CA PRO A 67 -5.29 -11.80 9.82
C PRO A 67 -6.42 -10.89 9.34
N ALA A 68 -6.35 -10.38 8.11
CA ALA A 68 -7.41 -9.58 7.50
C ALA A 68 -8.69 -10.40 7.32
N GLY A 69 -8.57 -11.64 6.83
CA GLY A 69 -9.70 -12.56 6.68
C GLY A 69 -10.38 -12.87 8.01
N VAL A 70 -9.60 -13.14 9.05
CA VAL A 70 -10.13 -13.36 10.41
C VAL A 70 -10.83 -12.11 10.95
N GLY A 71 -10.26 -10.91 10.72
CA GLY A 71 -10.89 -9.65 11.10
C GLY A 71 -12.24 -9.44 10.41
N ILE A 72 -12.36 -9.79 9.15
CA ILE A 72 -13.62 -9.72 8.41
C ILE A 72 -14.66 -10.67 9.00
N MET A 73 -14.28 -11.88 9.41
CA MET A 73 -15.20 -12.85 10.02
C MET A 73 -15.84 -12.33 11.30
N GLN A 74 -15.14 -11.51 12.09
CA GLN A 74 -15.69 -10.90 13.30
C GLN A 74 -16.82 -9.91 13.01
N HIS A 75 -16.90 -9.40 11.79
CA HIS A 75 -17.94 -8.48 11.33
C HIS A 75 -19.01 -9.15 10.47
N GLY A 76 -19.16 -10.49 10.57
CA GLY A 76 -20.06 -11.28 9.74
C GLY A 76 -21.53 -10.79 9.77
N ALA A 77 -22.03 -10.37 10.92
CA ALA A 77 -23.39 -9.83 11.04
C ALA A 77 -23.58 -8.53 10.22
N ARG A 78 -22.59 -7.64 10.25
CA ARG A 78 -22.59 -6.39 9.47
C ARG A 78 -22.46 -6.67 7.96
N LEU A 79 -21.61 -7.63 7.61
CA LEU A 79 -21.46 -8.09 6.22
C LEU A 79 -22.75 -8.66 5.65
N ALA A 80 -23.48 -9.45 6.44
CA ALA A 80 -24.77 -10.01 6.04
C ALA A 80 -25.84 -8.93 5.89
N ALA A 81 -25.83 -7.90 6.74
CA ALA A 81 -26.79 -6.80 6.67
C ALA A 81 -26.51 -5.83 5.51
N GLU A 82 -25.25 -5.59 5.19
CA GLU A 82 -24.80 -4.58 4.24
C GLU A 82 -24.09 -5.20 3.01
N TRP A 83 -24.41 -6.44 2.67
CA TRP A 83 -23.72 -7.17 1.59
C TRP A 83 -23.82 -6.47 0.23
N LEU A 84 -24.97 -5.85 -0.07
CA LEU A 84 -25.19 -5.20 -1.37
C LEU A 84 -24.33 -3.93 -1.57
N PRO A 85 -24.29 -2.97 -0.62
CA PRO A 85 -23.35 -1.84 -0.71
C PRO A 85 -21.89 -2.28 -0.77
N ILE A 86 -21.51 -3.29 -0.01
CA ILE A 86 -20.14 -3.83 0.02
C ILE A 86 -19.79 -4.44 -1.33
N ALA A 87 -20.63 -5.29 -1.88
CA ALA A 87 -20.42 -5.91 -3.19
C ALA A 87 -20.34 -4.86 -4.31
N ALA A 88 -21.25 -3.90 -4.32
CA ALA A 88 -21.25 -2.79 -5.28
C ALA A 88 -19.97 -1.95 -5.16
N SER A 89 -19.54 -1.63 -3.95
CA SER A 89 -18.31 -0.87 -3.71
C SER A 89 -17.08 -1.61 -4.23
N ILE A 90 -16.98 -2.92 -3.99
CA ILE A 90 -15.87 -3.74 -4.46
C ILE A 90 -15.83 -3.76 -5.99
N VAL A 91 -16.94 -4.00 -6.66
CA VAL A 91 -17.01 -4.06 -8.11
C VAL A 91 -16.65 -2.70 -8.73
N ILE A 92 -17.29 -1.62 -8.27
CA ILE A 92 -17.10 -0.27 -8.80
C ILE A 92 -15.66 0.19 -8.55
N SER A 93 -15.13 0.02 -7.34
CA SER A 93 -13.77 0.42 -6.99
C SER A 93 -12.72 -0.37 -7.78
N THR A 94 -12.95 -1.65 -8.01
CA THR A 94 -12.07 -2.49 -8.83
C THR A 94 -12.02 -1.99 -10.27
N LEU A 95 -13.18 -1.74 -10.89
CA LEU A 95 -13.24 -1.23 -12.27
C LEU A 95 -12.60 0.15 -12.39
N LEU A 96 -12.87 1.05 -11.46
CA LEU A 96 -12.26 2.38 -11.42
C LEU A 96 -10.74 2.31 -11.22
N SER A 97 -10.28 1.44 -10.33
CA SER A 97 -8.88 1.21 -10.07
C SER A 97 -8.14 0.63 -11.30
N MET A 98 -8.74 -0.32 -11.99
CA MET A 98 -8.20 -0.86 -13.24
C MET A 98 -8.10 0.22 -14.32
N ALA A 99 -9.14 1.02 -14.50
CA ALA A 99 -9.15 2.11 -15.46
C ALA A 99 -8.08 3.17 -15.11
N ALA A 100 -8.00 3.58 -13.85
CA ALA A 100 -7.00 4.54 -13.38
C ALA A 100 -5.57 4.02 -13.58
N THR A 101 -5.32 2.76 -13.27
CA THR A 101 -4.02 2.12 -13.48
C THR A 101 -3.65 2.07 -14.96
N ALA A 102 -4.57 1.66 -15.82
CA ALA A 102 -4.35 1.60 -17.26
C ALA A 102 -4.03 2.98 -17.86
N ILE A 103 -4.76 4.01 -17.44
CA ILE A 103 -4.53 5.39 -17.88
C ILE A 103 -3.17 5.89 -17.38
N THR A 104 -2.85 5.66 -16.10
CA THR A 104 -1.58 6.08 -15.51
C THR A 104 -0.40 5.42 -16.20
N VAL A 105 -0.46 4.11 -16.45
CA VAL A 105 0.59 3.39 -17.18
C VAL A 105 0.76 3.95 -18.57
N ARG A 106 -0.32 4.19 -19.32
CA ARG A 106 -0.26 4.80 -20.66
C ARG A 106 0.41 6.17 -20.66
N ILE A 107 0.03 7.02 -19.70
CA ILE A 107 0.60 8.37 -19.57
C ILE A 107 2.09 8.29 -19.27
N VAL A 108 2.47 7.46 -18.30
CA VAL A 108 3.88 7.30 -17.91
C VAL A 108 4.71 6.76 -19.06
N MET A 109 4.24 5.74 -19.75
CA MET A 109 4.93 5.19 -20.93
C MET A 109 5.11 6.24 -22.03
N LYS A 110 4.08 7.04 -22.28
CA LYS A 110 4.15 8.12 -23.29
C LYS A 110 5.14 9.21 -22.88
N VAL A 111 5.13 9.62 -21.62
CA VAL A 111 6.05 10.66 -21.10
C VAL A 111 7.49 10.17 -21.10
N MET A 112 7.73 8.92 -20.72
CA MET A 112 9.07 8.32 -20.69
C MET A 112 9.54 7.85 -22.09
N LYS A 113 8.73 8.00 -23.14
CA LYS A 113 9.00 7.51 -24.50
C LYS A 113 9.38 6.02 -24.55
N ILE A 114 8.86 5.24 -23.61
CA ILE A 114 9.02 3.79 -23.61
C ILE A 114 8.00 3.24 -24.62
N GLN A 115 8.49 2.93 -25.81
CA GLN A 115 7.68 2.20 -26.78
C GLN A 115 7.76 0.72 -26.44
N GLY A 116 6.67 0.21 -25.96
CA GLY A 116 6.49 -1.22 -25.78
C GLY A 116 5.86 -1.86 -27.01
#